data_fc1f785a7e9f863b6989022abd1a3290
#
_entry.id   fc1f785a7e9f863b6989022abd1a3290
#
_cell.length_a   1.000
_cell.length_b   1.000
_cell.length_c   1.000
_cell.angle_alpha   90.00
_cell.angle_beta   90.00
_cell.angle_gamma   90.00
#
_symmetry.space_group_name_H-M   'P 1'
#
loop_
_entity.id
_entity.type
_entity.pdbx_description
1 polymer ?
#
loop_
_entity_poly.entity_id
_entity_poly.type
_entity_poly.pdbx_seq_one_letter_code
_entity_poly.pdbx_strand_id
1 'polypeptide(L)'
;SMAYITKRGNSYSVRYTYQDEHGKSYDKWESFPTKEEATNRKKQIEHELAAGTFLIPSTVTVGEFLMDWLPKQCSKHKWAPKTYQSNLALIQNLIIPYIGEMQMQKLRPYHIEALYDTLSKTPCGQYVGGKRRDLSPKQQKRTLSGTTLHEVHQLLHNSFLLAVEWGI
;
A
#
# COMPACT_ATOMS: atom_id res chain seq x y z
N SER A 1 -26.08 -2.03 -10.95
CA SER A 1 -24.97 -2.36 -11.83
C SER A 1 -24.84 -3.86 -11.97
N MET A 2 -24.65 -4.34 -13.19
CA MET A 2 -24.53 -5.77 -13.47
C MET A 2 -23.11 -6.13 -13.84
N ALA A 3 -22.64 -7.24 -13.26
CA ALA A 3 -21.42 -7.88 -13.71
C ALA A 3 -21.79 -9.07 -14.60
N TYR A 4 -20.96 -9.36 -15.60
CA TYR A 4 -21.16 -10.52 -16.47
C TYR A 4 -19.84 -11.22 -16.79
N ILE A 5 -19.96 -12.50 -17.12
CA ILE A 5 -18.81 -13.35 -17.43
C ILE A 5 -18.73 -13.59 -18.93
N THR A 6 -17.52 -13.42 -19.48
CA THR A 6 -17.21 -13.74 -20.88
C THR A 6 -16.05 -14.72 -20.92
N LYS A 7 -16.19 -15.79 -21.72
CA LYS A 7 -15.09 -16.72 -21.99
C LYS A 7 -14.21 -16.16 -23.08
N ARG A 8 -12.91 -16.12 -22.82
CA ARG A 8 -11.88 -15.73 -23.83
C ARG A 8 -10.77 -16.79 -23.85
N GLY A 9 -10.77 -17.59 -24.91
CA GLY A 9 -9.81 -18.69 -25.01
C GLY A 9 -9.93 -19.65 -23.82
N ASN A 10 -8.86 -19.81 -23.05
CA ASN A 10 -8.80 -20.66 -21.88
C ASN A 10 -9.06 -19.91 -20.56
N SER A 11 -9.48 -18.63 -20.62
CA SER A 11 -9.76 -17.84 -19.44
C SER A 11 -11.19 -17.31 -19.42
N TYR A 12 -11.65 -16.90 -18.23
CA TYR A 12 -12.96 -16.32 -18.01
C TYR A 12 -12.78 -14.91 -17.45
N SER A 13 -13.43 -13.93 -18.05
CA SER A 13 -13.38 -12.54 -17.63
C SER A 13 -14.69 -12.13 -16.98
N VAL A 14 -14.61 -11.47 -15.82
CA VAL A 14 -15.73 -10.77 -15.19
C VAL A 14 -15.64 -9.32 -15.59
N ARG A 15 -16.66 -8.81 -16.26
CA ARG A 15 -16.76 -7.39 -16.62
C ARG A 15 -17.83 -6.72 -15.79
N TYR A 16 -17.54 -5.53 -15.29
CA TYR A 16 -18.45 -4.77 -14.46
C TYR A 16 -18.19 -3.26 -14.59
N THR A 17 -19.21 -2.48 -14.22
CA THR A 17 -19.15 -1.02 -14.19
C THR A 17 -19.28 -0.55 -12.74
N TYR A 18 -18.49 0.40 -12.33
CA TYR A 18 -18.61 1.06 -11.04
C TYR A 18 -18.52 2.58 -11.21
N GLN A 19 -19.01 3.32 -10.21
CA GLN A 19 -18.92 4.78 -10.18
C GLN A 19 -18.02 5.22 -9.03
N ASP A 20 -17.24 6.29 -9.26
CA ASP A 20 -16.48 6.93 -8.20
C ASP A 20 -17.36 7.85 -7.35
N GLU A 21 -16.76 8.51 -6.35
CA GLU A 21 -17.44 9.46 -5.46
C GLU A 21 -18.02 10.68 -6.19
N HIS A 22 -17.54 10.97 -7.39
CA HIS A 22 -18.01 12.06 -8.25
C HIS A 22 -19.06 11.61 -9.27
N GLY A 23 -19.49 10.34 -9.23
CA GLY A 23 -20.48 9.78 -10.15
C GLY A 23 -19.93 9.41 -11.53
N LYS A 24 -18.61 9.49 -11.76
CA LYS A 24 -17.99 9.08 -13.01
C LYS A 24 -17.98 7.55 -13.10
N SER A 25 -18.45 7.03 -14.23
CA SER A 25 -18.50 5.59 -14.50
C SER A 25 -17.23 5.06 -15.10
N TYR A 26 -16.83 3.88 -14.65
CA TYR A 26 -15.67 3.14 -15.13
C TYR A 26 -16.05 1.70 -15.46
N ASP A 27 -15.56 1.23 -16.60
CA ASP A 27 -15.65 -0.16 -17.03
C ASP A 27 -14.37 -0.89 -16.63
N LYS A 28 -14.51 -2.06 -16.02
CA LYS A 28 -13.37 -2.90 -15.65
C LYS A 28 -13.65 -4.36 -15.89
N TRP A 29 -12.63 -5.13 -16.16
CA TRP A 29 -12.70 -6.59 -16.24
C TRP A 29 -11.50 -7.20 -15.50
N GLU A 30 -11.75 -8.38 -14.93
CA GLU A 30 -10.76 -9.21 -14.25
C GLU A 30 -10.80 -10.59 -14.87
N SER A 31 -9.64 -11.19 -15.14
CA SER A 31 -9.53 -12.51 -15.77
C SER A 31 -9.16 -13.58 -14.77
N PHE A 32 -9.77 -14.77 -14.93
CA PHE A 32 -9.58 -15.91 -14.05
C PHE A 32 -9.35 -17.17 -14.88
N PRO A 33 -8.54 -18.13 -14.39
CA PRO A 33 -8.28 -19.38 -15.11
C PRO A 33 -9.49 -20.31 -15.15
N THR A 34 -10.42 -20.23 -14.19
CA THR A 34 -11.59 -21.09 -14.11
C THR A 34 -12.91 -20.31 -14.08
N LYS A 35 -13.98 -20.95 -14.57
CA LYS A 35 -15.33 -20.38 -14.51
C LYS A 35 -15.83 -20.21 -13.07
N GLU A 36 -15.44 -21.12 -12.19
CA GLU A 36 -15.82 -21.08 -10.78
C GLU A 36 -15.27 -19.84 -10.08
N GLU A 37 -13.97 -19.55 -10.27
CA GLU A 37 -13.34 -18.35 -9.72
C GLU A 37 -14.00 -17.07 -10.25
N ALA A 38 -14.27 -17.02 -11.56
CA ALA A 38 -14.96 -15.90 -12.16
C ALA A 38 -16.37 -15.73 -11.60
N THR A 39 -17.12 -16.81 -11.40
CA THR A 39 -18.47 -16.80 -10.83
C THR A 39 -18.46 -16.31 -9.40
N ASN A 40 -17.52 -16.77 -8.59
CA ASN A 40 -17.38 -16.34 -7.19
C ASN A 40 -17.05 -14.84 -7.11
N ARG A 41 -16.12 -14.37 -7.95
CA ARG A 41 -15.78 -12.95 -8.02
C ARG A 41 -16.96 -12.10 -8.47
N LYS A 42 -17.71 -12.55 -9.47
CA LYS A 42 -18.92 -11.85 -9.92
C LYS A 42 -19.93 -11.65 -8.78
N LYS A 43 -20.24 -12.71 -8.04
CA LYS A 43 -21.15 -12.66 -6.89
C LYS A 43 -20.65 -11.67 -5.82
N GLN A 44 -19.36 -11.70 -5.52
CA GLN A 44 -18.74 -10.79 -4.57
C GLN A 44 -18.89 -9.33 -5.02
N ILE A 45 -18.57 -9.03 -6.28
CA ILE A 45 -18.67 -7.68 -6.84
C ILE A 45 -20.13 -7.17 -6.79
N GLU A 46 -21.08 -7.99 -7.22
CA GLU A 46 -22.50 -7.63 -7.20
C GLU A 46 -22.99 -7.36 -5.78
N HIS A 47 -22.58 -8.18 -4.82
CA HIS A 47 -22.91 -7.99 -3.41
C HIS A 47 -22.32 -6.69 -2.85
N GLU A 48 -21.04 -6.43 -3.08
CA GLU A 48 -20.35 -5.24 -2.59
C GLU A 48 -20.87 -3.96 -3.24
N LEU A 49 -21.18 -3.98 -4.54
CA LEU A 49 -21.79 -2.84 -5.23
C LEU A 49 -23.18 -2.54 -4.69
N ALA A 50 -24.00 -3.56 -4.46
CA ALA A 50 -25.35 -3.40 -3.90
C ALA A 50 -25.31 -2.89 -2.45
N ALA A 51 -24.35 -3.32 -1.65
CA ALA A 51 -24.17 -2.89 -0.26
C ALA A 51 -23.45 -1.54 -0.12
N GLY A 52 -22.91 -0.98 -1.21
CA GLY A 52 -22.11 0.25 -1.17
C GLY A 52 -20.72 0.07 -0.52
N THR A 53 -20.26 -1.16 -0.41
CA THR A 53 -18.96 -1.51 0.20
C THR A 53 -17.88 -1.85 -0.83
N PHE A 54 -18.16 -1.68 -2.11
CA PHE A 54 -17.20 -1.98 -3.17
C PHE A 54 -15.99 -1.06 -3.08
N LEU A 55 -14.81 -1.66 -2.94
CA LEU A 55 -13.55 -0.93 -2.94
C LEU A 55 -13.14 -0.66 -4.40
N ILE A 56 -13.02 0.62 -4.77
CA ILE A 56 -12.60 1.03 -6.11
C ILE A 56 -11.20 0.48 -6.36
N PRO A 57 -11.00 -0.32 -7.44
CA PRO A 57 -9.69 -0.87 -7.76
C PRO A 57 -8.65 0.23 -7.95
N SER A 58 -7.52 0.09 -7.27
CA SER A 58 -6.41 1.03 -7.34
C SER A 58 -5.08 0.27 -7.46
N THR A 59 -4.17 0.80 -8.27
CA THR A 59 -2.80 0.30 -8.41
C THR A 59 -1.80 1.12 -7.61
N VAL A 60 -2.27 2.08 -6.80
CA VAL A 60 -1.41 2.92 -5.95
C VAL A 60 -0.53 2.04 -5.06
N THR A 61 0.77 2.28 -5.11
CA THR A 61 1.74 1.57 -4.30
C THR A 61 1.89 2.23 -2.92
N VAL A 62 2.45 1.48 -1.97
CA VAL A 62 2.79 2.01 -0.63
C VAL A 62 3.68 3.24 -0.74
N GLY A 63 4.69 3.20 -1.61
CA GLY A 63 5.60 4.33 -1.82
C GLY A 63 4.89 5.57 -2.37
N GLU A 64 4.07 5.40 -3.40
CA GLU A 64 3.28 6.50 -3.99
C GLU A 64 2.32 7.11 -2.96
N PHE A 65 1.62 6.26 -2.21
CA PHE A 65 0.70 6.71 -1.16
C PHE A 65 1.42 7.52 -0.09
N LEU A 66 2.54 7.02 0.45
CA LEU A 66 3.27 7.70 1.51
C LEU A 66 3.91 9.01 1.05
N MET A 67 4.43 9.06 -0.17
CA MET A 67 5.02 10.28 -0.73
C MET A 67 3.98 11.35 -1.04
N ASP A 68 2.73 10.98 -1.31
CA ASP A 68 1.60 11.90 -1.43
C ASP A 68 1.08 12.34 -0.05
N TRP A 69 0.99 11.40 0.89
CA TRP A 69 0.53 11.63 2.27
C TRP A 69 1.44 12.60 3.04
N LEU A 70 2.75 12.46 2.91
CA LEU A 70 3.74 13.18 3.72
C LEU A 70 3.61 14.71 3.62
N PRO A 71 3.61 15.33 2.42
CA PRO A 71 3.48 16.79 2.33
C PRO A 71 2.11 17.29 2.80
N LYS A 72 1.05 16.54 2.58
CA LYS A 72 -0.29 16.88 3.08
C LYS A 72 -0.34 16.89 4.60
N GLN A 73 0.28 15.91 5.23
CA GLN A 73 0.37 15.79 6.69
C GLN A 73 1.23 16.91 7.28
N CYS A 74 2.35 17.23 6.62
CA CYS A 74 3.23 18.33 7.00
C CYS A 74 2.47 19.68 6.99
N SER A 75 1.72 19.94 5.93
CA SER A 75 0.90 21.14 5.80
C SER A 75 -0.21 21.21 6.85
N LYS A 76 -0.94 20.12 7.03
CA LYS A 76 -2.05 20.03 7.99
C LYS A 76 -1.61 20.28 9.43
N HIS A 77 -0.48 19.73 9.86
CA HIS A 77 0.03 19.83 11.23
C HIS A 77 1.12 20.89 11.40
N LYS A 78 1.43 21.65 10.35
CA LYS A 78 2.45 22.72 10.37
C LYS A 78 3.79 22.23 10.95
N TRP A 79 4.28 21.09 10.43
CA TRP A 79 5.53 20.51 10.89
C TRP A 79 6.72 21.44 10.66
N ALA A 80 7.65 21.44 11.61
CA ALA A 80 8.96 22.04 11.39
C ALA A 80 9.72 21.30 10.27
N PRO A 81 10.63 21.97 9.52
CA PRO A 81 11.42 21.33 8.48
C PRO A 81 12.15 20.07 8.93
N LYS A 82 12.67 20.07 10.15
CA LYS A 82 13.34 18.91 10.75
C LYS A 82 12.40 17.72 10.91
N THR A 83 11.17 17.94 11.33
CA THR A 83 10.16 16.89 11.47
C THR A 83 9.79 16.29 10.12
N TYR A 84 9.62 17.13 9.11
CA TYR A 84 9.39 16.68 7.74
C TYR A 84 10.55 15.79 7.25
N GLN A 85 11.79 16.24 7.42
CA GLN A 85 12.98 15.50 6.98
C GLN A 85 13.13 14.17 7.71
N SER A 86 12.83 14.12 9.01
CA SER A 86 12.87 12.89 9.78
C SER A 86 11.86 11.87 9.28
N ASN A 87 10.61 12.27 9.03
CA ASN A 87 9.58 11.40 8.49
C ASN A 87 9.89 10.96 7.05
N LEU A 88 10.41 11.85 6.23
CA LEU A 88 10.86 11.53 4.87
C LEU A 88 11.94 10.46 4.90
N ALA A 89 12.90 10.56 5.81
CA ALA A 89 13.97 9.58 5.97
C ALA A 89 13.42 8.20 6.38
N LEU A 90 12.46 8.12 7.28
CA LEU A 90 11.79 6.87 7.63
C LEU A 90 11.15 6.21 6.40
N ILE A 91 10.42 6.99 5.62
CA ILE A 91 9.74 6.50 4.41
C ILE A 91 10.76 6.02 3.38
N GLN A 92 11.73 6.86 3.02
CA GLN A 92 12.69 6.56 1.95
C GLN A 92 13.67 5.46 2.29
N ASN A 93 14.05 5.32 3.56
CA ASN A 93 15.14 4.43 3.96
C ASN A 93 14.68 3.16 4.66
N LEU A 94 13.50 3.15 5.29
CA LEU A 94 13.01 2.04 6.10
C LEU A 94 11.70 1.42 5.60
N ILE A 95 10.98 2.06 4.70
CA ILE A 95 9.70 1.56 4.20
C ILE A 95 9.76 1.27 2.71
N ILE A 96 10.04 2.26 1.89
CA ILE A 96 10.04 2.12 0.42
C ILE A 96 10.99 1.02 -0.07
N PRO A 97 12.24 0.87 0.45
CA PRO A 97 13.12 -0.18 -0.04
C PRO A 97 12.61 -1.61 0.14
N TYR A 98 11.67 -1.81 1.06
CA TYR A 98 11.17 -3.14 1.43
C TYR A 98 9.76 -3.43 0.90
N ILE A 99 8.84 -2.47 1.01
CA ILE A 99 7.43 -2.65 0.62
C ILE A 99 6.91 -1.54 -0.30
N GLY A 100 7.74 -0.60 -0.74
CA GLY A 100 7.32 0.58 -1.49
C GLY A 100 6.63 0.27 -2.82
N GLU A 101 7.01 -0.80 -3.51
CA GLU A 101 6.43 -1.20 -4.79
C GLU A 101 5.15 -2.03 -4.65
N MET A 102 4.83 -2.46 -3.44
CA MET A 102 3.62 -3.24 -3.18
C MET A 102 2.38 -2.35 -3.32
N GLN A 103 1.35 -2.86 -3.99
CA GLN A 103 0.08 -2.15 -4.10
C GLN A 103 -0.62 -2.07 -2.74
N MET A 104 -1.13 -0.90 -2.38
CA MET A 104 -1.83 -0.68 -1.10
C MET A 104 -2.96 -1.68 -0.90
N GLN A 105 -3.75 -1.97 -1.92
CA GLN A 105 -4.89 -2.89 -1.82
C GLN A 105 -4.50 -4.35 -1.66
N LYS A 106 -3.24 -4.71 -1.94
CA LYS A 106 -2.69 -6.06 -1.73
C LYS A 106 -1.95 -6.21 -0.40
N LEU A 107 -1.77 -5.11 0.31
CA LEU A 107 -1.10 -5.10 1.61
C LEU A 107 -1.95 -5.83 2.65
N ARG A 108 -1.31 -6.71 3.44
CA ARG A 108 -1.94 -7.48 4.51
C ARG A 108 -1.14 -7.33 5.80
N PRO A 109 -1.75 -7.60 6.97
CA PRO A 109 -1.05 -7.48 8.25
C PRO A 109 0.28 -8.25 8.30
N TYR A 110 0.35 -9.44 7.70
CA TYR A 110 1.58 -10.22 7.70
C TYR A 110 2.73 -9.56 6.92
N HIS A 111 2.43 -8.71 5.94
CA HIS A 111 3.46 -7.93 5.24
C HIS A 111 4.10 -6.90 6.16
N ILE A 112 3.30 -6.28 7.02
CA ILE A 112 3.78 -5.30 8.00
C ILE A 112 4.59 -5.99 9.10
N GLU A 113 4.14 -7.13 9.58
CA GLU A 113 4.89 -7.94 10.55
C GLU A 113 6.24 -8.38 9.99
N ALA A 114 6.27 -8.83 8.72
CA ALA A 114 7.50 -9.20 8.04
C ALA A 114 8.44 -7.99 7.87
N LEU A 115 7.90 -6.80 7.60
CA LEU A 115 8.69 -5.57 7.55
C LEU A 115 9.36 -5.30 8.89
N TYR A 116 8.64 -5.37 10.00
CA TYR A 116 9.21 -5.13 11.33
C TYR A 116 10.27 -6.15 11.69
N ASP A 117 10.06 -7.42 11.36
CA ASP A 117 11.06 -8.47 11.57
C ASP A 117 12.34 -8.17 10.75
N THR A 118 12.19 -7.81 9.49
CA THR A 118 13.31 -7.42 8.63
C THR A 118 14.05 -6.20 9.19
N LEU A 119 13.33 -5.16 9.58
CA LEU A 119 13.93 -3.93 10.12
C LEU A 119 14.66 -4.18 11.44
N SER A 120 14.18 -5.10 12.29
CA SER A 120 14.84 -5.44 13.55
C SER A 120 16.24 -6.03 13.36
N LYS A 121 16.52 -6.57 12.18
CA LYS A 121 17.79 -7.18 11.80
C LYS A 121 18.60 -6.30 10.84
N THR A 122 18.05 -5.16 10.44
CA THR A 122 18.66 -4.28 9.44
C THR A 122 19.68 -3.35 10.08
N PRO A 123 20.89 -3.21 9.47
CA PRO A 123 21.89 -2.26 9.92
C PRO A 123 21.41 -0.82 9.81
N CYS A 124 21.84 0.03 10.76
CA CYS A 124 21.67 1.47 10.65
C CYS A 124 22.36 2.00 9.40
N GLY A 125 21.69 2.90 8.66
CA GLY A 125 22.28 3.52 7.49
C GLY A 125 22.40 2.62 6.27
N GLN A 126 21.69 1.49 6.21
CA GLN A 126 21.66 0.62 5.03
C GLN A 126 21.17 1.37 3.78
N TYR A 127 20.24 2.28 3.96
CA TYR A 127 19.79 3.23 2.93
C TYR A 127 19.91 4.65 3.46
N VAL A 128 20.31 5.57 2.60
CA VAL A 128 20.35 7.01 2.88
C VAL A 128 19.83 7.75 1.64
N GLY A 129 18.84 8.61 1.82
CA GLY A 129 18.19 9.28 0.71
C GLY A 129 17.55 8.32 -0.31
N GLY A 130 17.11 7.17 0.15
CA GLY A 130 16.53 6.12 -0.69
C GLY A 130 17.55 5.27 -1.46
N LYS A 131 18.84 5.47 -1.23
CA LYS A 131 19.91 4.73 -1.92
C LYS A 131 20.59 3.73 -0.99
N ARG A 132 20.76 2.49 -1.47
CA ARG A 132 21.48 1.46 -0.74
C ARG A 132 22.97 1.82 -0.61
N ARG A 133 23.51 1.58 0.58
CA ARG A 133 24.91 1.80 0.88
C ARG A 133 25.63 0.49 1.15
N ASP A 134 26.91 0.42 0.76
CA ASP A 134 27.80 -0.65 1.15
C ASP A 134 28.36 -0.34 2.54
N LEU A 135 27.99 -1.16 3.53
CA LEU A 135 28.41 -0.99 4.90
C LEU A 135 29.63 -1.86 5.20
N SER A 136 30.57 -1.33 6.00
CA SER A 136 31.70 -2.11 6.53
C SER A 136 31.17 -3.19 7.49
N PRO A 137 31.97 -4.26 7.77
CA PRO A 137 31.58 -5.29 8.74
C PRO A 137 31.22 -4.73 10.12
N LYS A 138 31.90 -3.69 10.56
CA LYS A 138 31.62 -3.00 11.83
C LYS A 138 30.24 -2.29 11.78
N GLN A 139 29.95 -1.59 10.68
CA GLN A 139 28.67 -0.89 10.49
C GLN A 139 27.49 -1.86 10.39
N GLN A 140 27.68 -3.03 9.79
CA GLN A 140 26.66 -4.07 9.67
C GLN A 140 26.18 -4.61 11.01
N LYS A 141 26.98 -4.50 12.05
CA LYS A 141 26.64 -4.98 13.41
C LYS A 141 25.73 -4.03 14.16
N ARG A 142 25.66 -2.78 13.77
CA ARG A 142 24.79 -1.77 14.41
C ARG A 142 23.42 -1.79 13.78
N THR A 143 22.47 -2.45 14.42
CA THR A 143 21.09 -2.53 13.97
C THR A 143 20.25 -1.35 14.45
N LEU A 144 19.05 -1.19 13.86
CA LEU A 144 18.11 -0.13 14.20
C LEU A 144 17.66 -0.23 15.66
N SER A 145 17.48 0.93 16.31
CA SER A 145 16.99 0.99 17.68
C SER A 145 15.49 0.70 17.77
N GLY A 146 15.03 0.29 18.97
CA GLY A 146 13.61 0.14 19.24
C GLY A 146 12.82 1.42 19.06
N THR A 147 13.41 2.58 19.35
CA THR A 147 12.80 3.89 19.13
C THR A 147 12.52 4.14 17.65
N THR A 148 13.48 3.85 16.77
CA THR A 148 13.31 3.99 15.32
C THR A 148 12.23 3.04 14.79
N LEU A 149 12.21 1.80 15.25
CA LEU A 149 11.17 0.83 14.89
C LEU A 149 9.78 1.30 15.32
N HIS A 150 9.68 1.90 16.51
CA HIS A 150 8.43 2.47 17.00
C HIS A 150 7.97 3.66 16.14
N GLU A 151 8.89 4.52 15.72
CA GLU A 151 8.58 5.65 14.83
C GLU A 151 8.04 5.18 13.47
N VAL A 152 8.62 4.13 12.90
CA VAL A 152 8.10 3.50 11.67
C VAL A 152 6.68 2.97 11.90
N HIS A 153 6.46 2.28 13.01
CA HIS A 153 5.14 1.76 13.38
C HIS A 153 4.10 2.87 13.48
N GLN A 154 4.42 3.96 14.17
CA GLN A 154 3.50 5.10 14.32
C GLN A 154 3.19 5.76 12.98
N LEU A 155 4.18 5.95 12.12
CA LEU A 155 3.98 6.53 10.81
C LEU A 155 3.05 5.67 9.94
N LEU A 156 3.29 4.36 9.90
CA LEU A 156 2.44 3.43 9.14
C LEU A 156 1.02 3.39 9.71
N HIS A 157 0.89 3.34 11.03
CA HIS A 157 -0.42 3.35 11.67
C HIS A 157 -1.23 4.60 11.30
N ASN A 158 -0.63 5.78 11.44
CA ASN A 158 -1.31 7.05 11.15
C ASN A 158 -1.65 7.20 9.67
N SER A 159 -0.73 6.84 8.78
CA SER A 159 -0.95 6.96 7.32
C SER A 159 -1.99 5.96 6.81
N PHE A 160 -1.98 4.73 7.32
CA PHE A 160 -2.91 3.69 6.86
C PHE A 160 -4.32 3.86 7.42
N LEU A 161 -4.50 4.48 8.59
CA LEU A 161 -5.83 4.91 9.03
C LEU A 161 -6.46 5.85 8.02
N LEU A 162 -5.69 6.82 7.52
CA LEU A 162 -6.15 7.75 6.50
C LEU A 162 -6.44 7.03 5.17
N ALA A 163 -5.63 6.04 4.79
CA ALA A 163 -5.88 5.22 3.62
C ALA A 163 -7.23 4.50 3.70
N VAL A 164 -7.59 3.96 4.85
CA VAL A 164 -8.89 3.33 5.09
C VAL A 164 -10.02 4.34 4.91
N GLU A 165 -9.89 5.55 5.46
CA GLU A 165 -10.88 6.63 5.27
C GLU A 165 -11.05 7.01 3.80
N TRP A 166 -9.98 6.97 3.01
CA TRP A 166 -10.02 7.30 1.58
C TRP A 166 -10.46 6.13 0.70
N GLY A 167 -10.68 4.93 1.25
CA GLY A 167 -11.09 3.74 0.51
C GLY A 167 -9.99 3.15 -0.38
N ILE A 168 -8.75 3.29 0.02
CA ILE A 168 -7.59 2.76 -0.71
C ILE A 168 -7.14 1.42 -0.12
#